data_ea32357f3d6204bb0472e2c21e7d8871
#
_entry.id   ea32357f3d6204bb0472e2c21e7d8871
#
_cell.length_a   1.000
_cell.length_b   1.000
_cell.length_c   1.000
_cell.angle_alpha   90.00
_cell.angle_beta   90.00
_cell.angle_gamma   90.00
#
_symmetry.space_group_name_H-M   'P 1'
#
loop_
_entity.id
_entity.type
_entity.pdbx_description
1 polymer ?
#
loop_
_entity_poly.entity_id
_entity_poly.type
_entity_poly.pdbx_seq_one_letter_code
_entity_poly.pdbx_strand_id
1 'polypeptide(L)'
;ISKDTNKVIHASSVEINGKGIVILGKSGAGKSNLAIKLVSMGAKLISDDQTHFNLKEDKIIISKPQSTPNLIEARGIGLIKAPFVKSAKLFCFVKITNQELKRLPYTKKKYCFGKEIKMIEFNPTYNNESALFLGLRYGVKENTI
;
A
#
# COMPACT_ATOMS: atom_id res chain seq x y z
N ILE A 1 5.44 30.56 7.23
CA ILE A 1 5.42 29.70 6.03
C ILE A 1 4.73 28.42 6.38
N SER A 2 3.66 28.14 5.71
CA SER A 2 2.99 26.87 5.90
C SER A 2 3.76 25.78 5.15
N LYS A 3 4.04 24.70 5.83
CA LYS A 3 4.55 23.50 5.19
C LYS A 3 3.39 22.74 4.61
N ASP A 4 3.61 22.15 3.47
CA ASP A 4 2.63 21.29 2.86
C ASP A 4 2.63 19.97 3.64
N THR A 5 1.55 19.75 4.40
CA THR A 5 1.39 18.55 5.23
C THR A 5 0.41 17.57 4.60
N ASN A 6 -0.07 17.87 3.41
CA ASN A 6 -1.04 17.04 2.70
C ASN A 6 -0.58 16.81 1.28
N LYS A 7 -0.81 15.61 0.77
CA LYS A 7 -0.62 15.33 -0.66
C LYS A 7 -1.45 14.12 -1.05
N VAL A 8 -1.77 14.04 -2.34
CA VAL A 8 -2.45 12.90 -2.92
C VAL A 8 -1.49 12.22 -3.88
N ILE A 9 -1.36 10.92 -3.75
CA ILE A 9 -0.49 10.11 -4.59
C ILE A 9 -1.34 9.12 -5.37
N HIS A 10 -0.96 8.86 -6.61
CA HIS A 10 -1.60 7.84 -7.44
C HIS A 10 -1.18 6.46 -6.94
N ALA A 11 -1.91 5.91 -6.00
CA ALA A 11 -1.59 4.68 -5.31
C ALA A 11 -2.85 4.06 -4.73
N SER A 12 -2.86 2.73 -4.60
CA SER A 12 -3.90 2.02 -3.87
C SER A 12 -3.41 1.77 -2.45
N SER A 13 -4.33 1.67 -1.49
CA SER A 13 -3.95 1.48 -0.11
C SER A 13 -4.93 0.61 0.65
N VAL A 14 -4.40 -0.18 1.57
CA VAL A 14 -5.17 -1.11 2.39
C VAL A 14 -4.68 -1.02 3.83
N GLU A 15 -5.50 -1.54 4.73
CA GLU A 15 -5.16 -1.65 6.15
C GLU A 15 -5.06 -3.12 6.51
N ILE A 16 -3.98 -3.50 7.20
CA ILE A 16 -3.78 -4.86 7.70
C ILE A 16 -3.42 -4.74 9.18
N ASN A 17 -4.32 -5.20 10.04
CA ASN A 17 -4.08 -5.24 11.49
C ASN A 17 -3.67 -3.87 12.06
N GLY A 18 -4.37 -2.82 11.64
CA GLY A 18 -4.10 -1.44 12.08
C GLY A 18 -2.99 -0.74 11.33
N LYS A 19 -2.32 -1.41 10.42
CA LYS A 19 -1.19 -0.86 9.65
C LYS A 19 -1.66 -0.40 8.29
N GLY A 20 -1.29 0.82 7.89
CA GLY A 20 -1.58 1.34 6.56
C GLY A 20 -0.50 0.93 5.57
N ILE A 21 -0.92 0.31 4.47
CA ILE A 21 -0.05 -0.19 3.42
C ILE A 21 -0.37 0.55 2.14
N VAL A 22 0.63 1.16 1.53
CA VAL A 22 0.45 1.91 0.27
C VAL A 22 1.14 1.15 -0.86
N ILE A 23 0.36 0.85 -1.89
CA ILE A 23 0.83 0.09 -3.05
C ILE A 23 1.20 1.07 -4.15
N LEU A 24 2.47 1.07 -4.53
CA LEU A 24 3.04 1.92 -5.57
C LEU A 24 3.30 1.10 -6.82
N GLY A 25 3.20 1.75 -7.96
CA GLY A 25 3.52 1.12 -9.23
C GLY A 25 3.09 2.02 -10.37
N LYS A 26 3.60 1.73 -11.56
CA LYS A 26 3.20 2.44 -12.77
C LYS A 26 1.73 2.15 -13.07
N SER A 27 1.10 3.04 -13.82
CA SER A 27 -0.24 2.79 -14.33
C SER A 27 -0.26 1.44 -15.07
N GLY A 28 -1.23 0.60 -14.75
CA GLY A 28 -1.32 -0.73 -15.35
C GLY A 28 -0.42 -1.78 -14.73
N ALA A 29 0.32 -1.45 -13.66
CA ALA A 29 1.22 -2.41 -13.02
C ALA A 29 0.51 -3.45 -12.18
N GLY A 30 -0.76 -3.24 -11.82
CA GLY A 30 -1.54 -4.19 -11.04
C GLY A 30 -1.77 -3.76 -9.60
N LYS A 31 -1.76 -2.46 -9.31
CA LYS A 31 -2.00 -1.95 -7.96
C LYS A 31 -3.37 -2.37 -7.43
N SER A 32 -4.41 -2.16 -8.22
CA SER A 32 -5.77 -2.55 -7.81
C SER A 32 -5.89 -4.05 -7.66
N ASN A 33 -5.27 -4.82 -8.54
CA ASN A 33 -5.30 -6.28 -8.47
C ASN A 33 -4.64 -6.79 -7.20
N LEU A 34 -3.50 -6.19 -6.82
CA LEU A 34 -2.84 -6.57 -5.57
C LEU A 34 -3.71 -6.18 -4.37
N ALA A 35 -4.33 -5.00 -4.38
CA ALA A 35 -5.24 -4.60 -3.32
C ALA A 35 -6.38 -5.59 -3.16
N ILE A 36 -6.98 -6.04 -4.27
CA ILE A 36 -8.05 -7.04 -4.26
C ILE A 36 -7.56 -8.33 -3.60
N LYS A 37 -6.38 -8.80 -3.97
CA LYS A 37 -5.84 -10.04 -3.39
C LYS A 37 -5.60 -9.91 -1.89
N LEU A 38 -5.05 -8.79 -1.46
CA LEU A 38 -4.82 -8.55 -0.02
C LEU A 38 -6.15 -8.47 0.74
N VAL A 39 -7.14 -7.78 0.18
CA VAL A 39 -8.46 -7.68 0.81
C VAL A 39 -9.13 -9.06 0.89
N SER A 40 -8.97 -9.88 -0.13
CA SER A 40 -9.55 -11.23 -0.11
C SER A 40 -8.93 -12.11 0.98
N MET A 41 -7.76 -11.76 1.47
CA MET A 41 -7.08 -12.48 2.56
C MET A 41 -7.31 -11.87 3.94
N GLY A 42 -8.04 -10.73 4.01
CA GLY A 42 -8.38 -10.13 5.30
C GLY A 42 -7.99 -8.67 5.48
N ALA A 43 -7.33 -8.06 4.51
CA ALA A 43 -7.08 -6.63 4.55
C ALA A 43 -8.37 -5.85 4.34
N LYS A 44 -8.38 -4.57 4.69
CA LYS A 44 -9.49 -3.68 4.43
C LYS A 44 -9.04 -2.57 3.49
N LEU A 45 -9.91 -2.17 2.60
CA LEU A 45 -9.61 -1.12 1.64
C LEU A 45 -9.53 0.24 2.35
N ILE A 46 -8.50 1.02 2.03
CA ILE A 46 -8.48 2.43 2.37
C ILE A 46 -8.87 3.24 1.14
N SER A 47 -8.16 3.05 0.04
CA SER A 47 -8.44 3.78 -1.19
C SER A 47 -7.91 3.03 -2.40
N ASP A 48 -8.58 3.17 -3.53
CA ASP A 48 -8.10 2.66 -4.81
C ASP A 48 -7.73 3.85 -5.70
N ASP A 49 -6.66 3.71 -6.44
CA ASP A 49 -6.21 4.67 -7.46
C ASP A 49 -5.59 5.95 -6.91
N GLN A 50 -6.14 6.54 -5.85
CA GLN A 50 -5.61 7.76 -5.23
C GLN A 50 -5.66 7.64 -3.72
N THR A 51 -4.54 7.92 -3.06
CA THR A 51 -4.44 7.88 -1.60
C THR A 51 -4.00 9.24 -1.10
N HIS A 52 -4.69 9.75 -0.09
CA HIS A 52 -4.37 11.00 0.58
C HIS A 52 -3.42 10.73 1.73
N PHE A 53 -2.34 11.51 1.79
CA PHE A 53 -1.34 11.45 2.85
C PHE A 53 -1.41 12.74 3.66
N ASN A 54 -1.50 12.62 4.97
CA ASN A 54 -1.58 13.76 5.87
C ASN A 54 -0.59 13.59 7.02
N LEU A 55 0.37 14.51 7.13
CA LEU A 55 1.27 14.54 8.27
C LEU A 55 0.58 15.27 9.42
N LYS A 56 0.30 14.56 10.50
CA LYS A 56 -0.40 15.10 11.66
C LYS A 56 0.29 14.61 12.92
N GLU A 57 0.74 15.55 13.77
CA GLU A 57 1.40 15.22 15.03
C GLU A 57 2.52 14.20 14.86
N ASP A 58 3.36 14.44 13.88
CA ASP A 58 4.51 13.59 13.58
C ASP A 58 4.15 12.19 13.08
N LYS A 59 2.90 11.96 12.71
CA LYS A 59 2.43 10.69 12.14
C LYS A 59 1.89 10.94 10.75
N ILE A 60 2.11 9.99 9.86
CA ILE A 60 1.55 10.05 8.51
C ILE A 60 0.29 9.20 8.49
N ILE A 61 -0.83 9.84 8.22
CA ILE A 61 -2.13 9.17 8.15
C ILE A 61 -2.52 9.08 6.67
N ILE A 62 -2.88 7.89 6.24
CA ILE A 62 -3.36 7.68 4.87
C ILE A 62 -4.87 7.47 4.90
N SER A 63 -5.54 8.01 3.89
CA SER A 63 -6.98 7.96 3.80
C SER A 63 -7.43 8.07 2.35
N LYS A 64 -8.71 7.87 2.15
CA LYS A 64 -9.33 8.00 0.83
C LYS A 64 -9.67 9.49 0.60
N PRO A 65 -9.34 10.07 -0.57
CA PRO A 65 -9.87 11.38 -0.92
C PRO A 65 -11.40 11.34 -0.91
N GLN A 66 -12.02 12.46 -0.46
CA GLN A 66 -13.47 12.49 -0.30
C GLN A 66 -14.24 12.14 -1.56
N SER A 67 -13.72 12.53 -2.72
CA SER A 67 -14.40 12.29 -4.00
C SER A 67 -14.24 10.85 -4.50
N THR A 68 -13.43 10.04 -3.86
CA THR A 68 -13.15 8.67 -4.30
C THR A 68 -14.13 7.72 -3.64
N PRO A 69 -14.75 6.80 -4.38
CA PRO A 69 -15.67 5.82 -3.77
C PRO A 69 -14.93 4.71 -3.05
N ASN A 70 -15.64 3.99 -2.16
CA ASN A 70 -15.10 2.82 -1.48
C ASN A 70 -15.25 1.57 -2.35
N LEU A 71 -14.69 1.62 -3.55
CA LEU A 71 -14.81 0.58 -4.55
C LEU A 71 -13.45 0.30 -5.16
N ILE A 72 -13.27 -0.91 -5.66
CA ILE A 72 -12.07 -1.29 -6.40
C ILE A 72 -12.48 -1.72 -7.79
N GLU A 73 -11.79 -1.21 -8.80
CA GLU A 73 -12.04 -1.64 -10.17
C GLU A 73 -11.40 -3.00 -10.42
N ALA A 74 -12.23 -3.98 -10.77
CA ALA A 74 -11.79 -5.31 -11.16
C ALA A 74 -12.09 -5.50 -12.64
N ARG A 75 -11.04 -5.58 -13.46
CA ARG A 75 -11.19 -5.71 -14.90
C ARG A 75 -12.02 -6.96 -15.25
N GLY A 76 -13.05 -6.78 -16.06
CA GLY A 76 -13.91 -7.87 -16.47
C GLY A 76 -15.04 -8.19 -15.51
N ILE A 77 -15.00 -7.63 -14.30
CA ILE A 77 -16.04 -7.84 -13.29
C ILE A 77 -16.79 -6.54 -13.02
N GLY A 78 -16.07 -5.44 -12.85
CA GLY A 78 -16.67 -4.15 -12.59
C GLY A 78 -16.12 -3.48 -11.34
N LEU A 79 -16.87 -2.55 -10.79
CA LEU A 79 -16.52 -1.87 -9.55
C LEU A 79 -17.06 -2.70 -8.38
N ILE A 80 -16.15 -3.28 -7.60
CA ILE A 80 -16.54 -4.18 -6.52
C ILE A 80 -16.51 -3.47 -5.17
N LYS A 81 -17.45 -3.83 -4.32
CA LYS A 81 -17.48 -3.39 -2.94
C LYS A 81 -16.49 -4.22 -2.14
N ALA A 82 -15.85 -3.58 -1.16
CA ALA A 82 -14.87 -4.25 -0.32
C ALA A 82 -15.04 -3.76 1.11
N PRO A 83 -14.70 -4.60 2.11
CA PRO A 83 -14.60 -4.09 3.47
C PRO A 83 -13.57 -2.95 3.50
N PHE A 84 -13.90 -1.87 4.19
CA PHE A 84 -13.05 -0.66 4.16
C PHE A 84 -12.93 -0.02 5.53
N VAL A 85 -11.89 0.80 5.68
CA VAL A 85 -11.69 1.69 6.83
C VAL A 85 -11.42 3.09 6.29
N LYS A 86 -11.66 4.09 7.13
CA LYS A 86 -11.49 5.50 6.71
C LYS A 86 -10.03 5.90 6.59
N SER A 87 -9.19 5.38 7.46
CA SER A 87 -7.79 5.79 7.50
C SER A 87 -6.97 4.81 8.31
N ALA A 88 -5.67 4.92 8.17
CA ALA A 88 -4.72 4.19 9.01
C ALA A 88 -3.40 4.94 9.03
N LYS A 89 -2.57 4.66 10.03
CA LYS A 89 -1.22 5.19 10.07
C LYS A 89 -0.37 4.47 9.03
N LEU A 90 0.37 5.23 8.23
CA LEU A 90 1.28 4.66 7.24
C LEU A 90 2.33 3.81 7.93
N PHE A 91 2.45 2.56 7.51
CA PHE A 91 3.41 1.61 8.05
C PHE A 91 4.43 1.17 7.02
N CYS A 92 3.99 0.91 5.78
CA CYS A 92 4.85 0.29 4.79
C CYS A 92 4.39 0.66 3.37
N PHE A 93 5.35 0.85 2.47
CA PHE A 93 5.09 0.89 1.04
C PHE A 93 5.34 -0.48 0.44
N VAL A 94 4.53 -0.85 -0.54
CA VAL A 94 4.77 -2.03 -1.39
C VAL A 94 4.90 -1.52 -2.81
N LYS A 95 6.09 -1.66 -3.38
CA LYS A 95 6.35 -1.19 -4.74
C LYS A 95 6.30 -2.35 -5.71
N ILE A 96 5.36 -2.30 -6.64
CA ILE A 96 5.26 -3.30 -7.70
C ILE A 96 6.36 -3.07 -8.70
N THR A 97 7.10 -4.11 -9.04
CA THR A 97 8.21 -4.08 -9.98
C THR A 97 8.16 -5.29 -10.90
N ASN A 98 8.77 -5.18 -12.08
CA ASN A 98 8.96 -6.31 -12.98
C ASN A 98 10.39 -6.82 -12.96
N GLN A 99 11.22 -6.31 -12.07
CA GLN A 99 12.62 -6.72 -11.96
C GLN A 99 12.75 -7.98 -11.13
N GLU A 100 13.80 -8.75 -11.42
CA GLU A 100 14.12 -9.92 -10.61
C GLU A 100 14.51 -9.49 -9.20
N LEU A 101 14.00 -10.20 -8.20
CA LEU A 101 14.27 -9.91 -6.80
C LEU A 101 15.17 -10.99 -6.22
N LYS A 102 16.02 -10.61 -5.27
CA LYS A 102 16.86 -11.57 -4.55
C LYS A 102 16.00 -12.47 -3.69
N ARG A 103 16.51 -13.67 -3.41
CA ARG A 103 15.79 -14.62 -2.55
C ARG A 103 15.53 -14.04 -1.15
N LEU A 104 16.50 -13.36 -0.59
CA LEU A 104 16.38 -12.66 0.70
C LEU A 104 16.85 -11.22 0.49
N PRO A 105 15.95 -10.33 0.04
CA PRO A 105 16.36 -8.96 -0.27
C PRO A 105 16.68 -8.17 1.01
N TYR A 106 17.54 -7.18 0.86
CA TYR A 106 17.80 -6.24 1.94
C TYR A 106 16.58 -5.35 2.17
N THR A 107 16.38 -4.94 3.42
CA THR A 107 15.32 -3.99 3.79
C THR A 107 15.51 -2.68 3.06
N LYS A 108 14.46 -2.21 2.41
CA LYS A 108 14.46 -0.93 1.70
C LYS A 108 13.59 0.07 2.42
N LYS A 109 13.83 1.34 2.17
CA LYS A 109 13.11 2.43 2.77
C LYS A 109 12.79 3.49 1.75
N LYS A 110 11.70 4.23 2.01
CA LYS A 110 11.29 5.35 1.20
C LYS A 110 10.96 6.51 2.13
N TYR A 111 11.44 7.69 1.80
CA TYR A 111 11.15 8.87 2.62
C TYR A 111 9.80 9.47 2.22
N CYS A 112 9.04 9.85 3.24
CA CYS A 112 7.75 10.49 3.08
C CYS A 112 7.63 11.56 4.16
N PHE A 113 7.45 12.82 3.76
CA PHE A 113 7.49 13.96 4.68
C PHE A 113 8.73 13.94 5.57
N GLY A 114 9.89 13.56 5.01
CA GLY A 114 11.14 13.47 5.75
C GLY A 114 11.26 12.27 6.67
N LYS A 115 10.25 11.43 6.75
CA LYS A 115 10.26 10.23 7.59
C LYS A 115 10.63 9.01 6.78
N GLU A 116 11.38 8.12 7.40
CA GLU A 116 11.83 6.86 6.81
C GLU A 116 10.76 5.80 6.97
N ILE A 117 10.21 5.33 5.86
CA ILE A 117 9.13 4.33 5.86
C ILE A 117 9.65 3.06 5.17
N LYS A 118 9.43 1.91 5.78
CA LYS A 118 9.79 0.62 5.19
C LYS A 118 9.14 0.46 3.81
N MET A 119 9.88 -0.13 2.88
CA MET A 119 9.34 -0.45 1.55
C MET A 119 9.71 -1.87 1.17
N ILE A 120 8.73 -2.62 0.70
CA ILE A 120 8.89 -3.98 0.18
C ILE A 120 8.67 -3.90 -1.33
N GLU A 121 9.57 -4.52 -2.10
CA GLU A 121 9.36 -4.69 -3.53
C GLU A 121 8.60 -5.97 -3.78
N PHE A 122 7.68 -5.94 -4.73
CA PHE A 122 6.81 -7.08 -5.03
C PHE A 122 6.75 -7.26 -6.53
N ASN A 123 7.10 -8.46 -7.00
CA ASN A 123 7.00 -8.82 -8.42
C ASN A 123 5.80 -9.76 -8.59
N PRO A 124 4.74 -9.31 -9.27
CA PRO A 124 3.52 -10.13 -9.41
C PRO A 124 3.74 -11.48 -10.09
N THR A 125 4.78 -11.61 -10.91
CA THR A 125 5.04 -12.87 -11.61
C THR A 125 5.45 -13.99 -10.67
N TYR A 126 5.88 -13.67 -9.45
CA TYR A 126 6.25 -14.69 -8.46
C TYR A 126 5.03 -15.35 -7.80
N ASN A 127 3.85 -14.78 -7.97
CA ASN A 127 2.59 -15.30 -7.40
C ASN A 127 2.68 -15.56 -5.90
N ASN A 128 3.35 -14.65 -5.18
CA ASN A 128 3.55 -14.82 -3.74
C ASN A 128 2.80 -13.80 -2.90
N GLU A 129 1.59 -13.44 -3.35
CA GLU A 129 0.72 -12.51 -2.61
C GLU A 129 0.42 -12.99 -1.20
N SER A 130 0.27 -14.30 -1.01
CA SER A 130 0.01 -14.86 0.34
C SER A 130 1.19 -14.62 1.27
N ALA A 131 2.41 -14.78 0.76
CA ALA A 131 3.61 -14.50 1.55
C ALA A 131 3.70 -13.02 1.89
N LEU A 132 3.37 -12.15 0.92
CA LEU A 132 3.35 -10.72 1.18
C LEU A 132 2.34 -10.39 2.29
N PHE A 133 1.14 -10.96 2.23
CA PHE A 133 0.13 -10.72 3.25
C PHE A 133 0.62 -11.14 4.63
N LEU A 134 1.20 -12.34 4.73
CA LEU A 134 1.73 -12.83 6.01
C LEU A 134 2.85 -11.92 6.53
N GLY A 135 3.74 -11.49 5.64
CA GLY A 135 4.82 -10.60 6.01
C GLY A 135 4.32 -9.23 6.49
N LEU A 136 3.29 -8.69 5.85
CA LEU A 136 2.71 -7.42 6.25
C LEU A 136 1.97 -7.54 7.58
N ARG A 137 1.31 -8.67 7.82
CA ARG A 137 0.54 -8.88 9.04
C ARG A 137 1.42 -9.21 10.23
N TYR A 138 2.37 -10.13 10.07
CA TYR A 138 3.16 -10.68 11.19
C TYR A 138 4.59 -10.17 11.22
N GLY A 139 5.06 -9.60 10.13
CA GLY A 139 6.39 -9.05 10.04
C GLY A 139 7.30 -9.87 9.14
N VAL A 140 8.26 -9.19 8.54
CA VAL A 140 9.34 -9.79 7.76
C VAL A 140 10.60 -9.57 8.58
N LYS A 141 11.38 -10.64 8.81
CA LYS A 141 12.66 -10.49 9.48
C LYS A 141 13.55 -9.61 8.61
N GLU A 142 14.02 -8.51 9.18
CA GLU A 142 14.84 -7.57 8.43
C GLU A 142 16.18 -8.21 8.06
N ASN A 143 16.56 -7.99 6.80
CA ASN A 143 17.86 -8.42 6.28
C ASN A 143 18.65 -7.15 5.98
N THR A 144 19.75 -6.94 6.69
CA THR A 144 20.57 -5.76 6.55
C THR A 144 21.94 -6.13 6.02
N ILE A 145 22.59 -5.18 5.35
CA ILE A 145 23.94 -5.34 4.83
C ILE A 145 24.94 -5.37 5.97
#